data_cc637d0d27d3d22a1559d2339297927f
#
_entry.id   cc637d0d27d3d22a1559d2339297927f
#
_cell.length_a   1.000
_cell.length_b   1.000
_cell.length_c   1.000
_cell.angle_alpha   90.00
_cell.angle_beta   90.00
_cell.angle_gamma   90.00
#
_symmetry.space_group_name_H-M   'P 1'
#
loop_
_entity.id
_entity.type
_entity.pdbx_description
1 polymer ?
#
loop_
_entity_poly.entity_id
_entity_poly.type
_entity_poly.pdbx_seq_one_letter_code
_entity_poly.pdbx_strand_id
1 'polypeptide(L)'
;MLKKKDLSRKKPSRIEKHNWQELKKAMERGGLHQLEGGSDWKTLFRELTGLLDYDTTIQNQVFEQLVQREELSSTALGNGIAIPHPRIPMKLELRESLVLSLFLNQPVDLRAADKKPVYSLFFLLSCEAREHLQFLSQIAKVLHEPSMPEFINKHPNQEQLFEQFHQVLA
;
A
#
# COMPACT_ATOMS: atom_id res chain seq x y z
N MET A 1 -16.56 -13.95 43.65
CA MET A 1 -16.79 -12.57 43.13
C MET A 1 -15.56 -12.13 42.35
N LEU A 2 -15.52 -12.36 41.04
CA LEU A 2 -14.36 -12.05 40.20
C LEU A 2 -14.50 -10.64 39.65
N LYS A 3 -13.54 -9.78 39.98
CA LYS A 3 -13.47 -8.39 39.50
C LYS A 3 -13.23 -8.39 37.97
N LYS A 4 -14.15 -7.81 37.21
CA LYS A 4 -13.95 -7.46 35.78
C LYS A 4 -12.77 -6.51 35.68
N LYS A 5 -11.70 -6.94 34.96
CA LYS A 5 -10.62 -6.05 34.55
C LYS A 5 -11.15 -5.09 33.48
N ASP A 6 -11.14 -3.84 33.81
CA ASP A 6 -11.40 -2.72 32.91
C ASP A 6 -10.33 -2.68 31.82
N LEU A 7 -10.71 -2.99 30.58
CA LEU A 7 -9.87 -2.85 29.39
C LEU A 7 -9.92 -1.39 28.95
N SER A 8 -9.28 -0.52 29.75
CA SER A 8 -9.09 0.87 29.37
C SER A 8 -8.32 0.93 28.04
N ARG A 9 -8.95 1.53 27.03
CA ARG A 9 -8.34 1.85 25.73
C ARG A 9 -7.00 2.56 25.97
N LYS A 10 -5.89 1.86 25.73
CA LYS A 10 -4.56 2.48 25.73
C LYS A 10 -4.58 3.60 24.68
N LYS A 11 -4.34 4.83 25.13
CA LYS A 11 -4.06 5.95 24.21
C LYS A 11 -2.87 5.57 23.35
N PRO A 12 -2.89 5.88 22.03
CA PRO A 12 -1.77 5.56 21.14
C PRO A 12 -0.48 6.20 21.68
N SER A 13 0.59 5.43 21.70
CA SER A 13 1.86 5.87 22.20
C SER A 13 2.42 7.02 21.31
N ARG A 14 3.26 7.89 21.88
CA ARG A 14 3.92 8.99 21.15
C ARG A 14 4.68 8.50 19.91
N ILE A 15 5.07 7.23 19.89
CA ILE A 15 5.76 6.55 18.78
C ILE A 15 4.82 6.35 17.57
N GLU A 16 3.53 6.03 17.78
CA GLU A 16 2.57 5.80 16.69
C GLU A 16 2.22 7.08 15.94
N LYS A 17 2.18 8.23 16.63
CA LYS A 17 1.93 9.54 16.00
C LYS A 17 3.09 10.00 15.11
N HIS A 18 4.33 9.68 15.48
CA HIS A 18 5.52 9.99 14.67
C HIS A 18 5.54 9.17 13.37
N ASN A 19 5.01 7.97 13.43
CA ASN A 19 4.98 7.02 12.33
C ASN A 19 4.08 7.43 11.17
N TRP A 20 2.91 8.03 11.43
CA TRP A 20 2.02 8.50 10.38
C TRP A 20 2.69 9.57 9.50
N GLN A 21 3.48 10.45 10.10
CA GLN A 21 4.18 11.50 9.35
C GLN A 21 5.20 10.91 8.36
N GLU A 22 5.90 9.86 8.72
CA GLU A 22 6.85 9.19 7.81
C GLU A 22 6.13 8.46 6.68
N LEU A 23 5.04 7.76 6.98
CA LEU A 23 4.18 7.16 5.94
C LEU A 23 3.62 8.25 4.99
N LYS A 24 3.14 9.37 5.54
CA LYS A 24 2.64 10.49 4.75
C LYS A 24 3.69 11.01 3.76
N LYS A 25 4.92 11.21 4.22
CA LYS A 25 6.04 11.62 3.34
C LYS A 25 6.31 10.59 2.24
N ALA A 26 6.26 9.29 2.57
CA ALA A 26 6.42 8.23 1.59
C ALA A 26 5.29 8.24 0.55
N MET A 27 4.05 8.51 0.96
CA MET A 27 2.91 8.67 0.05
C MET A 27 3.01 9.96 -0.79
N GLU A 28 3.53 11.05 -0.24
CA GLU A 28 3.80 12.29 -1.00
C GLU A 28 4.85 12.06 -2.08
N ARG A 29 5.94 11.34 -1.77
CA ARG A 29 6.98 10.98 -2.74
C ARG A 29 6.47 10.09 -3.87
N GLY A 30 5.65 9.09 -3.54
CA GLY A 30 5.07 8.17 -4.52
C GLY A 30 3.96 8.79 -5.36
N GLY A 31 3.17 9.66 -4.77
CA GLY A 31 2.07 10.35 -5.44
C GLY A 31 0.84 9.48 -5.72
N LEU A 32 -0.13 10.11 -6.35
CA LEU A 32 -1.38 9.51 -6.81
C LEU A 32 -1.36 9.37 -8.34
N HIS A 33 -1.65 8.18 -8.84
CA HIS A 33 -1.61 7.87 -10.26
C HIS A 33 -2.89 7.17 -10.70
N GLN A 34 -3.22 7.30 -11.98
CA GLN A 34 -4.27 6.56 -12.63
C GLN A 34 -3.68 5.78 -13.81
N LEU A 35 -3.97 4.49 -13.86
CA LEU A 35 -3.54 3.59 -14.94
C LEU A 35 -4.75 2.98 -15.62
N GLU A 36 -4.56 2.55 -16.87
CA GLU A 36 -5.65 1.92 -17.61
C GLU A 36 -6.06 0.58 -16.99
N GLY A 37 -5.13 -0.27 -16.62
CA GLY A 37 -5.43 -1.61 -16.11
C GLY A 37 -5.97 -2.53 -17.23
N GLY A 38 -6.80 -3.50 -16.85
CA GLY A 38 -7.48 -4.42 -17.79
C GLY A 38 -6.60 -5.50 -18.40
N SER A 39 -5.29 -5.45 -18.20
CA SER A 39 -4.32 -6.47 -18.61
C SER A 39 -4.09 -7.51 -17.50
N ASP A 40 -3.16 -8.44 -17.73
CA ASP A 40 -2.70 -9.32 -16.65
C ASP A 40 -1.88 -8.57 -15.59
N TRP A 41 -1.77 -9.13 -14.39
CA TRP A 41 -1.12 -8.46 -13.29
C TRP A 41 0.40 -8.25 -13.48
N LYS A 42 1.08 -9.08 -14.27
CA LYS A 42 2.51 -8.87 -14.58
C LYS A 42 2.70 -7.64 -15.48
N THR A 43 1.83 -7.47 -16.47
CA THR A 43 1.81 -6.25 -17.29
C THR A 43 1.53 -5.03 -16.45
N LEU A 44 0.54 -5.07 -15.55
CA LEU A 44 0.27 -4.00 -14.60
C LEU A 44 1.50 -3.66 -13.74
N PHE A 45 2.19 -4.67 -13.21
CA PHE A 45 3.40 -4.44 -12.40
C PHE A 45 4.54 -3.84 -13.22
N ARG A 46 4.62 -4.16 -14.50
CA ARG A 46 5.59 -3.53 -15.40
C ARG A 46 5.28 -2.04 -15.61
N GLU A 47 4.02 -1.69 -15.84
CA GLU A 47 3.57 -0.30 -15.97
C GLU A 47 3.84 0.50 -14.69
N LEU A 48 3.52 -0.07 -13.55
CA LEU A 48 3.68 0.50 -12.21
C LEU A 48 5.16 0.78 -11.90
N THR A 49 6.07 -0.14 -12.20
CA THR A 49 7.51 0.08 -12.00
C THR A 49 8.08 1.12 -12.95
N GLY A 50 7.48 1.30 -14.12
CA GLY A 50 7.82 2.36 -15.07
C GLY A 50 7.52 3.79 -14.57
N LEU A 51 6.66 3.94 -13.55
CA LEU A 51 6.39 5.23 -12.92
C LEU A 51 7.51 5.68 -11.96
N LEU A 52 8.41 4.78 -11.58
CA LEU A 52 9.48 5.10 -10.64
C LEU A 52 10.55 5.97 -11.30
N ASP A 53 10.94 7.05 -10.63
CA ASP A 53 12.05 7.91 -11.04
C ASP A 53 13.42 7.25 -10.73
N TYR A 54 13.65 6.13 -11.39
CA TYR A 54 14.88 5.35 -11.35
C TYR A 54 15.24 4.85 -12.74
N ASP A 55 16.50 4.50 -12.94
CA ASP A 55 16.93 3.91 -14.20
C ASP A 55 16.28 2.52 -14.45
N THR A 56 16.38 2.06 -15.69
CA THR A 56 15.79 0.80 -16.13
C THR A 56 16.31 -0.41 -15.33
N THR A 57 17.55 -0.40 -14.88
CA THR A 57 18.13 -1.46 -14.07
C THR A 57 17.40 -1.61 -12.75
N ILE A 58 17.21 -0.51 -12.04
CA ILE A 58 16.47 -0.49 -10.76
C ILE A 58 15.00 -0.83 -10.97
N GLN A 59 14.36 -0.27 -12.00
CA GLN A 59 12.97 -0.60 -12.34
C GLN A 59 12.79 -2.11 -12.58
N ASN A 60 13.71 -2.75 -13.29
CA ASN A 60 13.68 -4.19 -13.52
C ASN A 60 13.88 -5.00 -12.24
N GLN A 61 14.79 -4.60 -11.36
CA GLN A 61 15.00 -5.26 -10.05
C GLN A 61 13.74 -5.17 -9.19
N VAL A 62 13.10 -4.00 -9.14
CA VAL A 62 11.82 -3.82 -8.43
C VAL A 62 10.74 -4.71 -9.02
N PHE A 63 10.60 -4.74 -10.33
CA PHE A 63 9.64 -5.61 -11.03
C PHE A 63 9.84 -7.07 -10.67
N GLU A 64 11.05 -7.59 -10.75
CA GLU A 64 11.36 -8.99 -10.41
C GLU A 64 11.00 -9.32 -8.96
N GLN A 65 11.30 -8.42 -8.02
CA GLN A 65 10.97 -8.60 -6.61
C GLN A 65 9.44 -8.57 -6.36
N LEU A 66 8.72 -7.71 -7.07
CA LEU A 66 7.25 -7.68 -7.02
C LEU A 66 6.63 -8.98 -7.53
N VAL A 67 7.10 -9.46 -8.69
CA VAL A 67 6.60 -10.71 -9.28
C VAL A 67 6.86 -11.89 -8.34
N GLN A 68 8.07 -12.03 -7.82
CA GLN A 68 8.41 -13.08 -6.85
C GLN A 68 7.51 -13.04 -5.62
N ARG A 69 7.23 -11.85 -5.10
CA ARG A 69 6.36 -11.71 -3.94
C ARG A 69 4.92 -12.10 -4.25
N GLU A 70 4.37 -11.66 -5.36
CA GLU A 70 2.98 -11.93 -5.76
C GLU A 70 2.75 -13.40 -6.13
N GLU A 71 3.77 -14.06 -6.69
CA GLU A 71 3.71 -15.49 -7.00
C GLU A 71 3.62 -16.38 -5.75
N LEU A 72 4.14 -15.95 -4.60
CA LEU A 72 4.03 -16.68 -3.33
C LEU A 72 2.58 -16.69 -2.81
N SER A 73 1.94 -15.55 -2.82
CA SER A 73 0.54 -15.36 -2.46
C SER A 73 0.10 -13.96 -2.86
N SER A 74 -1.18 -13.79 -3.20
CA SER A 74 -1.71 -12.49 -3.59
C SER A 74 -1.53 -11.42 -2.50
N THR A 75 -1.16 -10.21 -2.91
CA THR A 75 -1.14 -9.02 -2.04
C THR A 75 -2.48 -8.30 -1.99
N ALA A 76 -3.52 -8.85 -2.62
CA ALA A 76 -4.87 -8.33 -2.53
C ALA A 76 -5.46 -8.55 -1.12
N LEU A 77 -6.06 -7.49 -0.59
CA LEU A 77 -6.73 -7.50 0.73
C LEU A 77 -8.20 -7.92 0.64
N GLY A 78 -8.72 -8.06 -0.57
CA GLY A 78 -10.15 -8.16 -0.81
C GLY A 78 -10.80 -6.81 -1.13
N ASN A 79 -12.06 -6.85 -1.51
CA ASN A 79 -12.85 -5.67 -1.85
C ASN A 79 -12.23 -4.77 -2.95
N GLY A 80 -11.45 -5.35 -3.85
CA GLY A 80 -10.85 -4.64 -4.97
C GLY A 80 -9.59 -3.83 -4.64
N ILE A 81 -8.96 -4.07 -3.50
CA ILE A 81 -7.79 -3.33 -3.02
C ILE A 81 -6.59 -4.27 -2.83
N ALA A 82 -5.39 -3.84 -3.21
CA ALA A 82 -4.15 -4.58 -3.01
C ALA A 82 -3.02 -3.68 -2.49
N ILE A 83 -2.02 -4.30 -1.83
CA ILE A 83 -0.79 -3.65 -1.40
C ILE A 83 0.40 -4.39 -2.02
N PRO A 84 0.70 -4.20 -3.32
CA PRO A 84 1.89 -4.77 -3.92
C PRO A 84 3.15 -4.22 -3.25
N HIS A 85 4.11 -5.10 -2.98
CA HIS A 85 5.37 -4.74 -2.38
C HIS A 85 6.44 -5.80 -2.68
N PRO A 86 7.73 -5.45 -2.78
CA PRO A 86 8.81 -6.42 -2.88
C PRO A 86 8.86 -7.34 -1.65
N ARG A 87 9.38 -8.55 -1.84
CA ARG A 87 9.55 -9.52 -0.75
C ARG A 87 10.49 -9.02 0.34
N ILE A 88 11.53 -8.28 -0.05
CA ILE A 88 12.55 -7.74 0.84
C ILE A 88 12.73 -6.23 0.59
N PRO A 89 13.14 -5.46 1.61
CA PRO A 89 13.52 -4.07 1.42
C PRO A 89 14.68 -3.91 0.43
N MET A 90 14.67 -2.83 -0.35
CA MET A 90 15.65 -2.55 -1.39
C MET A 90 16.62 -1.43 -0.96
N LYS A 91 17.29 -1.62 0.16
CA LYS A 91 18.10 -0.60 0.84
C LYS A 91 19.24 -0.03 -0.02
N LEU A 92 19.87 -0.87 -0.83
CA LEU A 92 21.03 -0.44 -1.62
C LEU A 92 20.65 0.28 -2.91
N GLU A 93 19.47 0.01 -3.42
CA GLU A 93 18.97 0.51 -4.71
C GLU A 93 18.14 1.77 -4.57
N LEU A 94 17.42 1.93 -3.45
CA LEU A 94 16.48 3.03 -3.24
C LEU A 94 17.09 4.15 -2.40
N ARG A 95 16.77 5.38 -2.77
CA ARG A 95 17.15 6.59 -2.03
C ARG A 95 16.29 6.80 -0.78
N GLU A 96 14.99 6.60 -0.91
CA GLU A 96 13.99 6.77 0.13
C GLU A 96 12.81 5.82 -0.09
N SER A 97 12.14 5.43 0.99
CA SER A 97 10.88 4.69 0.89
C SER A 97 9.79 5.54 0.27
N LEU A 98 8.92 4.90 -0.52
CA LEU A 98 7.79 5.57 -1.17
C LEU A 98 6.57 4.65 -1.27
N VAL A 99 5.40 5.26 -1.37
CA VAL A 99 4.12 4.58 -1.60
C VAL A 99 3.41 5.27 -2.75
N LEU A 100 3.20 4.54 -3.84
CA LEU A 100 2.34 5.01 -4.93
C LEU A 100 0.90 4.59 -4.66
N SER A 101 -0.01 5.54 -4.70
CA SER A 101 -1.45 5.29 -4.67
C SER A 101 -1.95 5.24 -6.11
N LEU A 102 -2.59 4.13 -6.50
CA LEU A 102 -2.98 3.90 -7.89
C LEU A 102 -4.45 3.51 -7.99
N PHE A 103 -5.13 4.13 -8.94
CA PHE A 103 -6.47 3.75 -9.36
C PHE A 103 -6.45 3.22 -10.79
N LEU A 104 -7.22 2.18 -11.06
CA LEU A 104 -7.33 1.55 -12.37
C LEU A 104 -8.67 1.89 -13.02
N ASN A 105 -8.65 2.25 -14.30
CA ASN A 105 -9.87 2.40 -15.11
C ASN A 105 -10.54 1.04 -15.34
N GLN A 106 -9.74 0.00 -15.55
CA GLN A 106 -10.17 -1.38 -15.75
C GLN A 106 -9.58 -2.26 -14.65
N PRO A 107 -10.38 -3.16 -14.04
CA PRO A 107 -9.86 -4.01 -12.96
C PRO A 107 -8.87 -5.05 -13.48
N VAL A 108 -8.02 -5.52 -12.55
CA VAL A 108 -7.03 -6.57 -12.81
C VAL A 108 -7.20 -7.71 -11.81
N ASP A 109 -7.16 -8.94 -12.28
CA ASP A 109 -7.20 -10.12 -11.42
C ASP A 109 -5.83 -10.36 -10.78
N LEU A 110 -5.74 -10.11 -9.48
CA LEU A 110 -4.59 -10.43 -8.63
C LEU A 110 -4.80 -11.73 -7.83
N ARG A 111 -5.70 -12.60 -8.24
CA ARG A 111 -5.99 -13.87 -7.56
C ARG A 111 -6.35 -13.68 -6.08
N ALA A 112 -7.14 -12.64 -5.79
CA ALA A 112 -7.61 -12.34 -4.44
C ALA A 112 -8.42 -13.51 -3.85
N ALA A 113 -8.33 -13.70 -2.53
CA ALA A 113 -9.06 -14.77 -1.84
C ALA A 113 -10.58 -14.65 -1.98
N ASP A 114 -11.11 -13.43 -2.07
CA ASP A 114 -12.54 -13.16 -2.29
C ASP A 114 -12.96 -13.23 -3.77
N LYS A 115 -12.02 -13.54 -4.67
CA LYS A 115 -12.22 -13.63 -6.12
C LYS A 115 -12.69 -12.33 -6.80
N LYS A 116 -12.59 -11.19 -6.10
CA LYS A 116 -12.90 -9.90 -6.68
C LYS A 116 -11.69 -9.30 -7.38
N PRO A 117 -11.86 -8.70 -8.57
CA PRO A 117 -10.77 -8.03 -9.26
C PRO A 117 -10.36 -6.75 -8.51
N VAL A 118 -9.11 -6.32 -8.71
CA VAL A 118 -8.52 -5.17 -8.03
C VAL A 118 -8.66 -3.92 -8.88
N TYR A 119 -9.13 -2.84 -8.29
CA TYR A 119 -9.26 -1.51 -8.88
C TYR A 119 -8.28 -0.48 -8.30
N SER A 120 -7.74 -0.75 -7.11
CA SER A 120 -6.87 0.20 -6.40
C SER A 120 -5.69 -0.51 -5.78
N LEU A 121 -4.51 0.09 -5.93
CA LEU A 121 -3.27 -0.45 -5.38
C LEU A 121 -2.55 0.62 -4.58
N PHE A 122 -1.94 0.18 -3.48
CA PHE A 122 -1.00 0.98 -2.69
C PHE A 122 0.36 0.28 -2.77
N PHE A 123 1.15 0.71 -3.73
CA PHE A 123 2.43 0.09 -4.03
C PHE A 123 3.51 0.62 -3.08
N LEU A 124 3.99 -0.25 -2.20
CA LEU A 124 4.99 0.07 -1.17
C LEU A 124 6.38 -0.36 -1.61
N LEU A 125 7.30 0.60 -1.66
CA LEU A 125 8.75 0.37 -1.76
C LEU A 125 9.43 0.89 -0.49
N SER A 126 10.19 0.04 0.20
CA SER A 126 10.85 0.38 1.45
C SER A 126 12.35 0.17 1.37
N CYS A 127 13.10 1.08 2.00
CA CYS A 127 14.54 0.98 2.13
C CYS A 127 14.96 0.07 3.29
N GLU A 128 14.16 -0.01 4.35
CA GLU A 128 14.51 -0.73 5.58
C GLU A 128 13.41 -1.67 6.07
N ALA A 129 13.82 -2.79 6.68
CA ALA A 129 12.90 -3.83 7.15
C ALA A 129 11.89 -3.32 8.20
N ARG A 130 12.34 -2.48 9.13
CA ARG A 130 11.47 -1.91 10.18
C ARG A 130 10.41 -1.00 9.57
N GLU A 131 10.81 -0.11 8.68
CA GLU A 131 9.93 0.82 7.98
C GLU A 131 8.94 0.07 7.09
N HIS A 132 9.41 -0.99 6.41
CA HIS A 132 8.56 -1.87 5.60
C HIS A 132 7.40 -2.45 6.40
N LEU A 133 7.70 -3.13 7.50
CA LEU A 133 6.67 -3.74 8.35
C LEU A 133 5.70 -2.70 8.92
N GLN A 134 6.23 -1.55 9.29
CA GLN A 134 5.48 -0.45 9.84
C GLN A 134 4.51 0.16 8.84
N PHE A 135 4.97 0.52 7.66
CA PHE A 135 4.13 1.09 6.60
C PHE A 135 3.10 0.09 6.11
N LEU A 136 3.50 -1.17 5.91
CA LEU A 136 2.58 -2.23 5.50
C LEU A 136 1.44 -2.39 6.52
N SER A 137 1.77 -2.43 7.81
CA SER A 137 0.79 -2.52 8.90
C SER A 137 -0.15 -1.31 8.95
N GLN A 138 0.38 -0.10 8.80
CA GLN A 138 -0.42 1.12 8.81
C GLN A 138 -1.36 1.20 7.61
N ILE A 139 -0.86 0.92 6.41
CA ILE A 139 -1.67 0.90 5.18
C ILE A 139 -2.77 -0.15 5.31
N ALA A 140 -2.44 -1.37 5.71
CA ALA A 140 -3.41 -2.44 5.90
C ALA A 140 -4.49 -2.07 6.93
N LYS A 141 -4.12 -1.44 8.04
CA LYS A 141 -5.07 -0.99 9.07
C LYS A 141 -6.09 -0.01 8.50
N VAL A 142 -5.65 0.97 7.71
CA VAL A 142 -6.55 1.94 7.08
C VAL A 142 -7.45 1.27 6.04
N LEU A 143 -6.86 0.44 5.18
CA LEU A 143 -7.59 -0.20 4.08
C LEU A 143 -8.59 -1.29 4.54
N HIS A 144 -8.44 -1.80 5.76
CA HIS A 144 -9.42 -2.72 6.36
C HIS A 144 -10.60 -2.00 7.03
N GLU A 145 -10.60 -0.68 7.12
CA GLU A 145 -11.77 0.04 7.61
C GLU A 145 -12.98 -0.23 6.70
N PRO A 146 -14.16 -0.58 7.27
CA PRO A 146 -15.34 -0.98 6.48
C PRO A 146 -15.80 0.05 5.44
N SER A 147 -15.53 1.34 5.66
CA SER A 147 -15.88 2.44 4.77
C SER A 147 -14.90 2.63 3.60
N MET A 148 -13.72 2.03 3.66
CA MET A 148 -12.65 2.28 2.68
C MET A 148 -12.98 1.84 1.26
N PRO A 149 -13.60 0.68 0.99
CA PRO A 149 -13.94 0.30 -0.37
C PRO A 149 -14.84 1.31 -1.07
N GLU A 150 -15.87 1.82 -0.37
CA GLU A 150 -16.75 2.84 -0.92
C GLU A 150 -16.04 4.19 -1.11
N PHE A 151 -15.20 4.58 -0.15
CA PHE A 151 -14.41 5.81 -0.23
C PHE A 151 -13.45 5.79 -1.44
N ILE A 152 -12.71 4.69 -1.62
CA ILE A 152 -11.75 4.54 -2.72
C ILE A 152 -12.46 4.49 -4.08
N ASN A 153 -13.63 3.87 -4.16
CA ASN A 153 -14.42 3.82 -5.40
C ASN A 153 -14.88 5.21 -5.89
N LYS A 154 -14.86 6.22 -5.02
CA LYS A 154 -15.12 7.62 -5.40
C LYS A 154 -13.90 8.33 -6.01
N HIS A 155 -12.79 7.63 -6.17
CA HIS A 155 -11.52 8.16 -6.69
C HIS A 155 -11.08 9.43 -5.95
N PRO A 156 -10.81 9.34 -4.62
CA PRO A 156 -10.38 10.48 -3.84
C PRO A 156 -9.08 11.07 -4.37
N ASN A 157 -8.91 12.37 -4.21
CA ASN A 157 -7.63 13.01 -4.46
C ASN A 157 -6.64 12.74 -3.31
N GLN A 158 -5.40 13.17 -3.48
CA GLN A 158 -4.33 12.91 -2.51
C GLN A 158 -4.61 13.52 -1.13
N GLU A 159 -5.17 14.71 -1.07
CA GLU A 159 -5.54 15.38 0.18
C GLU A 159 -6.62 14.60 0.94
N GLN A 160 -7.66 14.15 0.24
CA GLN A 160 -8.72 13.32 0.80
C GLN A 160 -8.19 11.98 1.32
N LEU A 161 -7.24 11.35 0.60
CA LEU A 161 -6.57 10.14 1.07
C LEU A 161 -5.81 10.42 2.37
N PHE A 162 -5.03 11.49 2.44
CA PHE A 162 -4.27 11.84 3.63
C PHE A 162 -5.17 12.13 4.82
N GLU A 163 -6.30 12.80 4.62
CA GLU A 163 -7.27 13.03 5.67
C GLU A 163 -7.83 11.70 6.22
N GLN A 164 -8.19 10.77 5.34
CA GLN A 164 -8.70 9.46 5.73
C GLN A 164 -7.65 8.64 6.49
N PHE A 165 -6.40 8.64 6.03
CA PHE A 165 -5.29 7.99 6.74
C PHE A 165 -5.04 8.65 8.10
N HIS A 166 -5.09 9.97 8.16
CA HIS A 166 -4.94 10.70 9.42
C HIS A 166 -6.03 10.34 10.44
N GLN A 167 -7.28 10.25 10.03
CA GLN A 167 -8.41 9.90 10.91
C GLN A 167 -8.23 8.53 11.57
N VAL A 168 -7.62 7.58 10.87
CA VAL A 168 -7.41 6.21 11.38
C VAL A 168 -6.12 6.06 12.18
N LEU A 169 -5.05 6.77 11.79
CA LEU A 169 -3.68 6.56 12.32
C LEU A 169 -3.24 7.60 13.35
N ALA A 170 -3.85 8.77 13.37
CA ALA A 170 -3.45 9.86 14.28
C ALA A 170 -4.08 9.77 15.69
#